data_5867ed9b52e524e944807e7d460c64b7
#
_entry.id   5867ed9b52e524e944807e7d460c64b7
#
_cell.length_a   1.000
_cell.length_b   1.000
_cell.length_c   1.000
_cell.angle_alpha   90.00
_cell.angle_beta   90.00
_cell.angle_gamma   90.00
#
_symmetry.space_group_name_H-M   'P 1'
#
loop_
_entity.id
_entity.type
_entity.pdbx_description
1 polymer ?
#
loop_
_entity_poly.entity_id
_entity_poly.type
_entity_poly.pdbx_seq_one_letter_code
_entity_poly.pdbx_strand_id
1 'polypeptide(L)'
;TVEGLAIREGGVFVDVTFGGGGHTREILRRLEGGQVVAFDRDADAKENLPDDPRLIFIGQDFQFIESALLLKRITQVDGIMADLGISSHQIDTPERGFSYRFEAELDMRMDTRGGVTATELLNELDEEDLMVIFRNYGELRNARKVAKTIVARRVGAKISTTTQLENV
;
A
#
# COMPACT_ATOMS: atom_id res chain seq x y z
N THR A 1 -17.69 6.52 1.78
CA THR A 1 -16.96 5.91 0.63
C THR A 1 -17.78 4.74 0.09
N VAL A 2 -18.13 3.72 0.89
CA VAL A 2 -18.92 2.56 0.45
C VAL A 2 -20.31 2.92 -0.09
N GLU A 3 -20.93 3.97 0.39
CA GLU A 3 -22.23 4.46 -0.12
C GLU A 3 -22.21 4.79 -1.63
N GLY A 4 -21.08 5.29 -2.13
CA GLY A 4 -20.92 5.62 -3.55
C GLY A 4 -20.90 4.41 -4.49
N LEU A 5 -20.72 3.18 -3.95
CA LEU A 5 -20.77 1.96 -4.76
C LEU A 5 -22.19 1.56 -5.18
N ALA A 6 -23.24 2.16 -4.59
CA ALA A 6 -24.64 1.82 -4.87
C ALA A 6 -24.89 0.30 -4.84
N ILE A 7 -24.48 -0.34 -3.73
CA ILE A 7 -24.51 -1.80 -3.58
C ILE A 7 -25.93 -2.33 -3.83
N ARG A 8 -26.02 -3.34 -4.69
CA ARG A 8 -27.26 -4.01 -5.09
C ARG A 8 -27.16 -5.51 -4.86
N GLU A 9 -28.32 -6.15 -4.66
CA GLU A 9 -28.44 -7.59 -4.51
C GLU A 9 -27.78 -8.35 -5.67
N GLY A 10 -27.07 -9.41 -5.35
CA GLY A 10 -26.41 -10.28 -6.33
C GLY A 10 -25.21 -9.66 -7.05
N GLY A 11 -24.84 -8.42 -6.72
CA GLY A 11 -23.77 -7.68 -7.40
C GLY A 11 -22.37 -8.23 -7.10
N VAL A 12 -21.41 -7.86 -7.95
CA VAL A 12 -19.98 -8.17 -7.80
C VAL A 12 -19.23 -6.87 -7.58
N PHE A 13 -18.59 -6.74 -6.42
CA PHE A 13 -17.83 -5.56 -6.03
C PHE A 13 -16.36 -5.89 -5.81
N VAL A 14 -15.50 -4.93 -6.12
CA VAL A 14 -14.04 -5.09 -5.95
C VAL A 14 -13.53 -4.03 -4.98
N ASP A 15 -12.77 -4.47 -3.98
CA ASP A 15 -11.97 -3.61 -3.10
C ASP A 15 -10.50 -3.85 -3.46
N VAL A 16 -9.85 -2.87 -4.09
CA VAL A 16 -8.46 -3.04 -4.55
C VAL A 16 -7.42 -2.67 -3.48
N THR A 17 -7.88 -2.29 -2.30
CA THR A 17 -7.06 -1.84 -1.15
C THR A 17 -7.61 -2.41 0.16
N PHE A 18 -7.59 -3.75 0.29
CA PHE A 18 -8.23 -4.45 1.41
C PHE A 18 -7.72 -4.00 2.79
N GLY A 19 -6.40 -3.93 2.98
CA GLY A 19 -5.76 -3.48 4.22
C GLY A 19 -6.29 -4.19 5.47
N GLY A 20 -6.89 -3.43 6.39
CA GLY A 20 -7.57 -3.96 7.58
C GLY A 20 -8.96 -4.56 7.32
N GLY A 21 -9.45 -4.55 6.08
CA GLY A 21 -10.73 -5.14 5.66
C GLY A 21 -11.97 -4.36 6.08
N GLY A 22 -11.82 -3.11 6.52
CA GLY A 22 -12.94 -2.29 7.00
C GLY A 22 -14.01 -2.05 5.92
N HIS A 23 -13.57 -1.62 4.74
CA HIS A 23 -14.46 -1.38 3.61
C HIS A 23 -15.08 -2.67 3.07
N THR A 24 -14.28 -3.72 2.89
CA THR A 24 -14.76 -5.04 2.47
C THR A 24 -15.83 -5.58 3.41
N ARG A 25 -15.65 -5.49 4.75
CA ARG A 25 -16.68 -5.91 5.72
C ARG A 25 -17.97 -5.10 5.58
N GLU A 26 -17.86 -3.79 5.34
CA GLU A 26 -19.03 -2.93 5.17
C GLU A 26 -19.74 -3.22 3.84
N ILE A 27 -19.02 -3.55 2.76
CA ILE A 27 -19.62 -4.02 1.50
C ILE A 27 -20.37 -5.33 1.74
N LEU A 28 -19.73 -6.33 2.36
CA LEU A 28 -20.34 -7.63 2.68
C LEU A 28 -21.58 -7.51 3.55
N ARG A 29 -21.58 -6.58 4.52
CA ARG A 29 -22.73 -6.31 5.40
C ARG A 29 -23.95 -5.81 4.64
N ARG A 30 -23.75 -5.02 3.58
CA ARG A 30 -24.83 -4.43 2.76
C ARG A 30 -25.25 -5.33 1.59
N LEU A 31 -24.37 -6.22 1.17
CA LEU A 31 -24.58 -7.06 -0.01
C LEU A 31 -25.45 -8.27 0.33
N GLU A 32 -26.57 -8.40 -0.34
CA GLU A 32 -27.43 -9.60 -0.29
C GLU A 32 -27.10 -10.49 -1.49
N GLY A 33 -26.53 -11.68 -1.22
CA GLY A 33 -25.99 -12.53 -2.30
C GLY A 33 -24.74 -11.91 -2.95
N GLY A 34 -24.39 -12.35 -4.16
CA GLY A 34 -23.27 -11.79 -4.91
C GLY A 34 -21.89 -12.12 -4.36
N GLN A 35 -20.89 -11.31 -4.70
CA GLN A 35 -19.48 -11.55 -4.35
C GLN A 35 -18.71 -10.25 -4.11
N VAL A 36 -17.70 -10.32 -3.23
CA VAL A 36 -16.69 -9.27 -3.08
C VAL A 36 -15.33 -9.85 -3.42
N VAL A 37 -14.60 -9.19 -4.31
CA VAL A 37 -13.21 -9.54 -4.63
C VAL A 37 -12.31 -8.48 -3.99
N ALA A 38 -11.45 -8.90 -3.06
CA ALA A 38 -10.55 -7.98 -2.36
C ALA A 38 -9.11 -8.25 -2.76
N PHE A 39 -8.38 -7.19 -3.07
CA PHE A 39 -6.96 -7.22 -3.41
C PHE A 39 -6.14 -6.57 -2.31
N ASP A 40 -5.01 -7.17 -2.00
CA ASP A 40 -3.93 -6.50 -1.31
C ASP A 40 -2.61 -7.16 -1.68
N ARG A 41 -1.58 -6.35 -1.93
CA ARG A 41 -0.23 -6.85 -2.13
C ARG A 41 0.51 -7.11 -0.82
N ASP A 42 0.05 -6.49 0.28
CA ASP A 42 0.61 -6.72 1.60
C ASP A 42 0.21 -8.10 2.11
N ALA A 43 1.19 -8.93 2.43
CA ALA A 43 0.94 -10.28 2.94
C ALA A 43 0.20 -10.27 4.29
N ASP A 44 0.47 -9.26 5.13
CA ASP A 44 -0.12 -9.12 6.47
C ASP A 44 -1.63 -8.86 6.40
N ALA A 45 -2.13 -8.34 5.27
CA ALA A 45 -3.56 -8.11 5.07
C ALA A 45 -4.40 -9.38 5.21
N LYS A 46 -3.83 -10.57 4.96
CA LYS A 46 -4.52 -11.86 5.10
C LYS A 46 -5.02 -12.14 6.53
N GLU A 47 -4.36 -11.60 7.52
CA GLU A 47 -4.74 -11.79 8.93
C GLU A 47 -6.10 -11.14 9.27
N ASN A 48 -6.52 -10.20 8.43
CA ASN A 48 -7.75 -9.44 8.60
C ASN A 48 -8.96 -10.01 7.85
N LEU A 49 -8.82 -11.16 7.17
CA LEU A 49 -9.88 -11.72 6.35
C LEU A 49 -11.09 -12.14 7.21
N PRO A 50 -12.30 -11.65 6.89
CA PRO A 50 -13.51 -12.19 7.50
C PRO A 50 -13.80 -13.59 6.97
N ASP A 51 -14.40 -14.42 7.81
CA ASP A 51 -14.94 -15.74 7.39
C ASP A 51 -16.30 -15.53 6.71
N ASP A 52 -16.26 -15.18 5.43
CA ASP A 52 -17.45 -14.96 4.61
C ASP A 52 -17.26 -15.64 3.23
N PRO A 53 -18.13 -16.62 2.87
CA PRO A 53 -17.98 -17.37 1.62
C PRO A 53 -18.17 -16.52 0.35
N ARG A 54 -18.69 -15.30 0.48
CA ARG A 54 -18.83 -14.35 -0.63
C ARG A 54 -17.54 -13.57 -0.91
N LEU A 55 -16.53 -13.66 -0.03
CA LEU A 55 -15.25 -12.98 -0.20
C LEU A 55 -14.25 -13.84 -0.98
N ILE A 56 -13.71 -13.27 -2.04
CA ILE A 56 -12.57 -13.80 -2.78
C ILE A 56 -11.38 -12.88 -2.52
N PHE A 57 -10.38 -13.34 -1.77
CA PHE A 57 -9.16 -12.56 -1.54
C PHE A 57 -8.08 -12.92 -2.56
N ILE A 58 -7.42 -11.91 -3.11
CA ILE A 58 -6.33 -12.02 -4.07
C ILE A 58 -5.13 -11.25 -3.53
N GLY A 59 -4.13 -11.98 -3.04
CA GLY A 59 -2.90 -11.44 -2.44
C GLY A 59 -1.90 -10.93 -3.49
N GLN A 60 -2.33 -10.00 -4.34
CA GLN A 60 -1.56 -9.42 -5.44
C GLN A 60 -1.81 -7.91 -5.57
N ASP A 61 -0.90 -7.23 -6.28
CA ASP A 61 -1.10 -5.85 -6.67
C ASP A 61 -2.29 -5.72 -7.65
N PHE A 62 -3.12 -4.70 -7.45
CA PHE A 62 -4.31 -4.46 -8.27
C PHE A 62 -4.01 -4.07 -9.72
N GLN A 63 -2.74 -3.78 -10.07
CA GLN A 63 -2.36 -3.65 -11.48
C GLN A 63 -2.70 -4.89 -12.31
N PHE A 64 -2.84 -6.05 -11.66
CA PHE A 64 -3.23 -7.32 -12.29
C PHE A 64 -4.72 -7.62 -12.21
N ILE A 65 -5.56 -6.63 -11.86
CA ILE A 65 -7.01 -6.81 -11.62
C ILE A 65 -7.70 -7.56 -12.77
N GLU A 66 -7.46 -7.17 -14.02
CA GLU A 66 -8.12 -7.77 -15.19
C GLU A 66 -7.81 -9.26 -15.28
N SER A 67 -6.53 -9.64 -15.28
CA SER A 67 -6.12 -11.04 -15.38
C SER A 67 -6.60 -11.88 -14.20
N ALA A 68 -6.57 -11.30 -12.99
CA ALA A 68 -7.01 -11.98 -11.78
C ALA A 68 -8.53 -12.24 -11.77
N LEU A 69 -9.34 -11.28 -12.22
CA LEU A 69 -10.79 -11.45 -12.35
C LEU A 69 -11.14 -12.47 -13.43
N LEU A 70 -10.45 -12.46 -14.58
CA LEU A 70 -10.64 -13.44 -15.64
C LEU A 70 -10.34 -14.87 -15.17
N LEU A 71 -9.27 -15.07 -14.38
CA LEU A 71 -8.96 -16.37 -13.77
C LEU A 71 -10.07 -16.86 -12.83
N LYS A 72 -10.82 -15.95 -12.21
CA LYS A 72 -11.99 -16.25 -11.39
C LYS A 72 -13.29 -16.34 -12.19
N ARG A 73 -13.21 -16.23 -13.53
CA ARG A 73 -14.36 -16.21 -14.45
C ARG A 73 -15.33 -15.05 -14.19
N ILE A 74 -14.81 -13.95 -13.65
CA ILE A 74 -15.55 -12.71 -13.43
C ILE A 74 -15.23 -11.78 -14.60
N THR A 75 -16.21 -11.52 -15.44
CA THR A 75 -16.06 -10.70 -16.66
C THR A 75 -16.65 -9.30 -16.52
N GLN A 76 -17.46 -9.09 -15.48
CA GLN A 76 -18.07 -7.80 -15.19
C GLN A 76 -18.14 -7.59 -13.67
N VAL A 77 -17.99 -6.34 -13.24
CA VAL A 77 -18.14 -5.92 -11.86
C VAL A 77 -19.08 -4.73 -11.79
N ASP A 78 -19.82 -4.61 -10.68
CA ASP A 78 -20.80 -3.54 -10.45
C ASP A 78 -20.18 -2.29 -9.83
N GLY A 79 -19.05 -2.45 -9.17
CA GLY A 79 -18.33 -1.32 -8.60
C GLY A 79 -16.92 -1.71 -8.15
N ILE A 80 -16.02 -0.74 -8.22
CA ILE A 80 -14.64 -0.85 -7.75
C ILE A 80 -14.38 0.25 -6.74
N MET A 81 -13.79 -0.10 -5.63
CA MET A 81 -13.33 0.84 -4.61
C MET A 81 -11.82 0.78 -4.48
N ALA A 82 -11.20 1.95 -4.34
CA ALA A 82 -9.79 2.11 -4.04
C ALA A 82 -9.62 3.18 -2.97
N ASP A 83 -9.00 2.81 -1.84
CA ASP A 83 -8.56 3.74 -0.80
C ASP A 83 -7.03 3.79 -0.82
N LEU A 84 -6.50 4.64 -1.72
CA LEU A 84 -5.08 4.66 -2.04
C LEU A 84 -4.28 5.36 -0.94
N GLY A 85 -3.31 4.66 -0.39
CA GLY A 85 -2.44 5.17 0.66
C GLY A 85 -1.76 4.06 1.44
N ILE A 86 -1.35 4.38 2.67
CA ILE A 86 -0.78 3.43 3.62
C ILE A 86 -1.83 3.00 4.64
N SER A 87 -1.79 1.75 5.07
CA SER A 87 -2.74 1.23 6.07
C SER A 87 -2.34 1.65 7.50
N SER A 88 -3.33 1.67 8.41
CA SER A 88 -3.05 1.88 9.83
C SER A 88 -2.07 0.82 10.38
N HIS A 89 -2.19 -0.43 9.94
CA HIS A 89 -1.26 -1.50 10.30
C HIS A 89 0.18 -1.15 9.91
N GLN A 90 0.41 -0.64 8.69
CA GLN A 90 1.75 -0.23 8.24
C GLN A 90 2.32 0.93 9.05
N ILE A 91 1.47 1.86 9.52
CA ILE A 91 1.89 2.98 10.37
C ILE A 91 2.22 2.52 11.79
N ASP A 92 1.42 1.60 12.33
CA ASP A 92 1.49 1.19 13.74
C ASP A 92 2.48 0.04 13.98
N THR A 93 2.98 -0.60 12.90
CA THR A 93 4.01 -1.64 12.95
C THR A 93 5.40 -1.04 12.73
N PRO A 94 6.24 -0.92 13.77
CA PRO A 94 7.55 -0.24 13.68
C PRO A 94 8.44 -0.84 12.58
N GLU A 95 8.47 -2.16 12.47
CA GLU A 95 9.34 -2.93 11.56
C GLU A 95 9.05 -2.64 10.08
N ARG A 96 7.89 -2.07 9.78
CA ARG A 96 7.52 -1.67 8.43
C ARG A 96 8.18 -0.35 7.99
N GLY A 97 8.69 0.46 8.92
CA GLY A 97 9.43 1.69 8.63
C GLY A 97 8.63 2.87 8.10
N PHE A 98 7.28 2.81 8.12
CA PHE A 98 6.42 3.89 7.63
C PHE A 98 6.21 5.05 8.60
N SER A 99 6.55 4.86 9.87
CA SER A 99 6.29 5.84 10.91
C SER A 99 7.57 6.40 11.52
N TYR A 100 7.65 7.72 11.66
CA TYR A 100 8.71 8.42 12.41
C TYR A 100 8.49 8.37 13.93
N ARG A 101 7.38 7.81 14.41
CA ARG A 101 7.11 7.66 15.86
C ARG A 101 8.03 6.65 16.55
N PHE A 102 8.65 5.78 15.77
CA PHE A 102 9.50 4.71 16.25
C PHE A 102 10.85 4.76 15.54
N GLU A 103 11.93 4.45 16.27
CA GLU A 103 13.19 4.15 15.61
C GLU A 103 13.12 2.73 15.03
N ALA A 104 13.15 2.64 13.73
CA ALA A 104 13.01 1.38 13.01
C ALA A 104 13.81 1.42 11.69
N GLU A 105 14.04 0.25 11.10
CA GLU A 105 14.63 0.15 9.78
C GLU A 105 13.74 0.80 8.71
N LEU A 106 14.35 1.45 7.74
CA LEU A 106 13.67 2.07 6.61
C LEU A 106 13.38 1.03 5.52
N ASP A 107 12.44 0.10 5.79
CA ASP A 107 11.94 -0.82 4.76
C ASP A 107 10.98 -0.11 3.81
N MET A 108 9.80 0.31 4.29
CA MET A 108 8.74 1.01 3.59
C MET A 108 8.17 0.29 2.35
N ARG A 109 8.44 -1.00 2.18
CA ARG A 109 7.80 -1.79 1.13
C ARG A 109 6.38 -2.17 1.55
N MET A 110 5.42 -1.97 0.67
CA MET A 110 4.06 -2.48 0.90
C MET A 110 3.99 -4.00 0.66
N ASP A 111 4.76 -4.52 -0.31
CA ASP A 111 4.95 -5.95 -0.52
C ASP A 111 6.36 -6.35 -0.08
N THR A 112 6.45 -6.97 1.09
CA THR A 112 7.74 -7.38 1.68
C THR A 112 8.35 -8.61 0.99
N ARG A 113 7.63 -9.29 0.09
CA ARG A 113 8.12 -10.46 -0.65
C ARG A 113 9.14 -10.10 -1.73
N GLY A 114 9.26 -8.82 -2.07
CA GLY A 114 10.19 -8.35 -3.09
C GLY A 114 10.28 -6.83 -3.13
N GLY A 115 10.98 -6.32 -4.13
CA GLY A 115 11.19 -4.88 -4.32
C GLY A 115 12.37 -4.33 -3.54
N VAL A 116 12.58 -3.03 -3.69
CA VAL A 116 13.70 -2.27 -3.11
C VAL A 116 13.21 -1.56 -1.85
N THR A 117 13.98 -1.62 -0.79
CA THR A 117 13.69 -0.93 0.49
C THR A 117 13.98 0.57 0.39
N ALA A 118 13.38 1.38 1.25
CA ALA A 118 13.72 2.79 1.35
C ALA A 118 15.19 3.00 1.72
N THR A 119 15.76 2.11 2.55
CA THR A 119 17.20 2.10 2.86
C THR A 119 18.04 2.00 1.58
N GLU A 120 17.73 1.05 0.69
CA GLU A 120 18.47 0.87 -0.57
C GLU A 120 18.30 2.09 -1.48
N LEU A 121 17.08 2.58 -1.67
CA LEU A 121 16.83 3.78 -2.48
C LEU A 121 17.63 5.00 -1.99
N LEU A 122 17.63 5.26 -0.68
CA LEU A 122 18.33 6.41 -0.11
C LEU A 122 19.85 6.30 -0.26
N ASN A 123 20.40 5.09 -0.26
CA ASN A 123 21.84 4.89 -0.29
C ASN A 123 22.41 4.64 -1.68
N GLU A 124 21.60 4.23 -2.66
CA GLU A 124 22.06 3.84 -4.00
C GLU A 124 21.70 4.84 -5.10
N LEU A 125 20.51 5.47 -5.02
CA LEU A 125 20.08 6.43 -6.05
C LEU A 125 20.96 7.69 -6.04
N ASP A 126 21.14 8.29 -7.20
CA ASP A 126 21.83 9.57 -7.31
C ASP A 126 21.00 10.76 -6.81
N GLU A 127 21.59 11.95 -6.73
CA GLU A 127 20.95 13.17 -6.24
C GLU A 127 19.72 13.55 -7.07
N GLU A 128 19.79 13.35 -8.39
CA GLU A 128 18.74 13.76 -9.31
C GLU A 128 17.52 12.85 -9.19
N ASP A 129 17.73 11.55 -9.11
CA ASP A 129 16.65 10.56 -8.92
C ASP A 129 15.96 10.75 -7.58
N LEU A 130 16.70 10.93 -6.49
CA LEU A 130 16.14 11.24 -5.17
C LEU A 130 15.33 12.53 -5.20
N MET A 131 15.86 13.59 -5.84
CA MET A 131 15.15 14.87 -6.00
C MET A 131 13.81 14.67 -6.75
N VAL A 132 13.79 13.86 -7.81
CA VAL A 132 12.58 13.57 -8.59
C VAL A 132 11.54 12.85 -7.72
N ILE A 133 11.96 11.84 -6.93
CA ILE A 133 11.08 11.12 -6.00
C ILE A 133 10.49 12.09 -4.98
N PHE A 134 11.31 12.86 -4.28
CA PHE A 134 10.84 13.78 -3.25
C PHE A 134 9.95 14.90 -3.80
N ARG A 135 10.17 15.34 -5.04
CA ARG A 135 9.35 16.36 -5.68
C ARG A 135 8.01 15.81 -6.13
N ASN A 136 8.02 14.68 -6.85
CA ASN A 136 6.82 14.17 -7.53
C ASN A 136 5.89 13.40 -6.60
N TYR A 137 6.43 12.69 -5.63
CA TYR A 137 5.65 11.87 -4.70
C TYR A 137 5.58 12.45 -3.29
N GLY A 138 6.61 13.16 -2.87
CA GLY A 138 6.64 13.83 -1.56
C GLY A 138 6.17 15.29 -1.60
N GLU A 139 5.92 15.85 -2.78
CA GLU A 139 5.52 17.26 -3.00
C GLU A 139 6.44 18.27 -2.29
N LEU A 140 7.69 17.89 -2.01
CA LEU A 140 8.64 18.72 -1.28
C LEU A 140 9.14 19.88 -2.16
N ARG A 141 8.89 21.11 -1.72
CA ARG A 141 9.42 22.32 -2.41
C ARG A 141 10.94 22.41 -2.39
N ASN A 142 11.57 21.87 -1.33
CA ASN A 142 13.02 21.85 -1.12
C ASN A 142 13.66 20.48 -1.50
N ALA A 143 13.02 19.68 -2.36
CA ALA A 143 13.44 18.33 -2.73
C ALA A 143 14.93 18.24 -3.10
N ARG A 144 15.45 19.19 -3.91
CA ARG A 144 16.88 19.23 -4.26
C ARG A 144 17.80 19.37 -3.05
N LYS A 145 17.43 20.21 -2.08
CA LYS A 145 18.23 20.40 -0.86
C LYS A 145 18.26 19.12 -0.03
N VAL A 146 17.11 18.46 0.13
CA VAL A 146 17.00 17.19 0.85
C VAL A 146 17.83 16.10 0.19
N ALA A 147 17.67 15.90 -1.12
CA ALA A 147 18.45 14.93 -1.90
C ALA A 147 19.96 15.13 -1.76
N LYS A 148 20.41 16.38 -1.92
CA LYS A 148 21.83 16.74 -1.74
C LYS A 148 22.34 16.43 -0.34
N THR A 149 21.53 16.70 0.70
CA THR A 149 21.91 16.43 2.10
C THR A 149 22.02 14.92 2.34
N ILE A 150 21.09 14.11 1.81
CA ILE A 150 21.13 12.64 1.89
C ILE A 150 22.42 12.11 1.24
N VAL A 151 22.69 12.52 0.00
CA VAL A 151 23.90 12.09 -0.73
C VAL A 151 25.18 12.46 0.02
N ALA A 152 25.26 13.65 0.61
CA ALA A 152 26.40 14.06 1.40
C ALA A 152 26.56 13.24 2.71
N ARG A 153 25.47 12.97 3.40
CA ARG A 153 25.50 12.22 4.67
C ARG A 153 25.84 10.76 4.51
N ARG A 154 25.31 10.09 3.51
CA ARG A 154 25.54 8.66 3.27
C ARG A 154 26.98 8.29 2.95
N VAL A 155 27.82 9.28 2.56
CA VAL A 155 29.27 9.07 2.37
C VAL A 155 29.96 8.70 3.68
N GLY A 156 29.51 9.27 4.79
CA GLY A 156 30.09 8.99 6.12
C GLY A 156 29.46 7.80 6.82
N ALA A 157 28.15 7.62 6.68
CA ALA A 157 27.40 6.55 7.31
C ALA A 157 26.10 6.27 6.52
N LYS A 158 25.80 5.00 6.30
CA LYS A 158 24.56 4.55 5.66
C LYS A 158 23.34 5.07 6.43
N ILE A 159 22.34 5.58 5.71
CA ILE A 159 21.03 5.97 6.29
C ILE A 159 20.14 4.74 6.23
N SER A 160 19.83 4.16 7.39
CA SER A 160 19.09 2.89 7.48
C SER A 160 17.92 2.93 8.46
N THR A 161 17.80 3.99 9.29
CA THR A 161 16.69 4.10 10.24
C THR A 161 15.85 5.35 10.02
N THR A 162 14.60 5.29 10.49
CA THR A 162 13.66 6.41 10.48
C THR A 162 14.25 7.65 11.15
N THR A 163 14.88 7.48 12.33
CA THR A 163 15.52 8.58 13.06
C THR A 163 16.69 9.20 12.28
N GLN A 164 17.49 8.38 11.59
CA GLN A 164 18.59 8.90 10.77
C GLN A 164 18.08 9.73 9.60
N LEU A 165 16.96 9.34 8.98
CA LEU A 165 16.35 10.10 7.90
C LEU A 165 15.69 11.38 8.41
N GLU A 166 15.01 11.35 9.55
CA GLU A 166 14.37 12.53 10.17
C GLU A 166 15.38 13.64 10.45
N ASN A 167 16.60 13.25 10.81
CA ASN A 167 17.70 14.19 11.12
C ASN A 167 18.44 14.71 9.87
N VAL A 168 17.99 14.44 8.66
CA VAL A 168 18.57 14.96 7.41
C VAL A 168 18.11 16.38 7.14
#